data_500cf4ce07435337dabe4497c2ea3641
#
_entry.id   500cf4ce07435337dabe4497c2ea3641
#
_cell.length_a   1.000
_cell.length_b   1.000
_cell.length_c   1.000
_cell.angle_alpha   90.00
_cell.angle_beta   90.00
_cell.angle_gamma   90.00
#
_symmetry.space_group_name_H-M   'P 1'
#
loop_
_entity.id
_entity.type
_entity.pdbx_description
1 polymer ?
#
loop_
_entity_poly.entity_id
_entity_poly.type
_entity_poly.pdbx_seq_one_letter_code
_entity_poly.pdbx_strand_id
1 'polypeptide(L)'
;MLEYDTRNDDENIISGNSATHVMTSPVQLDLNPDTSYDVLNDVFNLTATDIAVVAPTDEIMAQFGLDDPFAEVDFDIVGGNFKLLIGNEYVDSDGKVLGRYCYADGINMIYMFNTDTIPWATVMPLDISMTMITSTYIYSISSIDVATADSSTHFELNGDSSDFQVKCSDGDVTADNFKSFYQFILRAPAEELYLEETDAPADITITITHQSGTDKIEFIKSDDRKTIIRLNGRTSFKCRTAYTSRLIENLGHLLNGENMVDTW
;
A
#
# COMPACT_ATOMS: atom_id res chain seq x y z
N MET A 1 9.85 -3.90 5.69
CA MET A 1 9.66 -4.42 7.06
C MET A 1 8.19 -4.28 7.40
N LEU A 2 7.61 -5.33 7.97
CA LEU A 2 6.23 -5.33 8.47
C LEU A 2 6.28 -5.42 10.00
N GLU A 3 5.54 -4.57 10.67
CA GLU A 3 5.46 -4.52 12.12
C GLU A 3 3.99 -4.62 12.57
N TYR A 4 3.76 -5.19 13.75
CA TYR A 4 2.42 -5.19 14.34
C TYR A 4 1.92 -3.76 14.50
N ASP A 5 0.71 -3.51 14.04
CA ASP A 5 0.11 -2.18 14.12
C ASP A 5 -0.54 -1.97 15.49
N THR A 6 0.16 -1.27 16.37
CA THR A 6 -0.31 -0.96 17.73
C THR A 6 -1.57 -0.09 17.77
N ARG A 7 -1.95 0.55 16.64
CA ARG A 7 -3.24 1.27 16.53
C ARG A 7 -4.43 0.34 16.72
N ASN A 8 -4.26 -0.96 16.44
CA ASN A 8 -5.31 -1.97 16.65
C ASN A 8 -5.61 -2.24 18.13
N ASP A 9 -4.71 -1.86 19.03
CA ASP A 9 -4.89 -2.04 20.48
C ASP A 9 -5.66 -0.87 21.12
N ASP A 10 -5.90 0.22 20.40
CA ASP A 10 -6.63 1.40 20.90
C ASP A 10 -8.09 1.33 20.47
N GLU A 11 -8.98 0.99 21.41
CA GLU A 11 -10.44 0.93 21.19
C GLU A 11 -11.06 2.27 20.75
N ASN A 12 -10.34 3.40 20.90
CA ASN A 12 -10.80 4.73 20.50
C ASN A 12 -10.37 5.12 19.08
N ILE A 13 -9.45 4.37 18.47
CA ILE A 13 -9.01 4.60 17.11
C ILE A 13 -9.86 3.72 16.18
N ILE A 14 -10.81 4.34 15.48
CA ILE A 14 -11.44 3.71 14.34
C ILE A 14 -10.43 3.79 13.20
N SER A 15 -9.49 2.84 13.14
CA SER A 15 -8.61 2.74 11.99
C SER A 15 -9.43 2.31 10.78
N GLY A 16 -9.34 3.03 9.68
CA GLY A 16 -9.93 2.61 8.40
C GLY A 16 -9.23 1.37 7.82
N ASN A 17 -8.19 0.89 8.49
CA ASN A 17 -7.39 -0.26 8.10
C ASN A 17 -7.60 -1.40 9.10
N SER A 18 -8.03 -2.56 8.60
CA SER A 18 -8.22 -3.79 9.39
C SER A 18 -7.02 -4.75 9.30
N ALA A 19 -5.91 -4.35 8.66
CA ALA A 19 -4.69 -5.13 8.64
C ALA A 19 -4.06 -5.19 10.05
N THR A 20 -3.52 -6.34 10.42
CA THR A 20 -2.87 -6.53 11.72
C THR A 20 -1.48 -5.92 11.81
N HIS A 21 -0.86 -5.66 10.68
CA HIS A 21 0.49 -5.11 10.55
C HIS A 21 0.49 -3.85 9.68
N VAL A 22 1.54 -3.08 9.79
CA VAL A 22 1.84 -1.91 8.98
C VAL A 22 3.23 -2.09 8.33
N MET A 23 3.41 -1.60 7.13
CA MET A 23 4.74 -1.52 6.51
C MET A 23 5.48 -0.32 7.09
N THR A 24 6.69 -0.53 7.59
CA THR A 24 7.55 0.54 8.13
C THR A 24 8.79 0.80 7.27
N SER A 25 9.12 -0.13 6.37
CA SER A 25 10.21 0.01 5.39
C SER A 25 9.86 -0.79 4.13
N PRO A 26 10.18 -0.31 2.93
CA PRO A 26 11.00 0.87 2.56
C PRO A 26 10.29 2.22 2.75
N VAL A 27 8.98 2.23 2.90
CA VAL A 27 8.16 3.41 3.18
C VAL A 27 7.09 3.04 4.19
N GLN A 28 6.65 3.99 5.01
CA GLN A 28 5.57 3.74 5.95
C GLN A 28 4.23 3.83 5.22
N LEU A 29 3.55 2.68 5.08
CA LEU A 29 2.25 2.55 4.44
C LEU A 29 1.36 1.58 5.20
N ASP A 30 0.07 1.85 5.17
CA ASP A 30 -0.93 0.88 5.58
C ASP A 30 -0.95 -0.29 4.59
N LEU A 31 -1.25 -1.48 5.09
CA LEU A 31 -1.33 -2.69 4.27
C LEU A 31 -2.77 -2.94 3.80
N ASN A 32 -2.88 -3.56 2.64
CA ASN A 32 -4.14 -4.15 2.21
C ASN A 32 -4.45 -5.35 3.13
N PRO A 33 -5.60 -5.37 3.83
CA PRO A 33 -5.87 -6.39 4.83
C PRO A 33 -5.93 -7.81 4.24
N ASP A 34 -6.47 -7.98 3.04
CA ASP A 34 -6.61 -9.30 2.42
C ASP A 34 -5.26 -9.86 1.96
N THR A 35 -4.53 -9.11 1.13
CA THR A 35 -3.24 -9.56 0.58
C THR A 35 -2.16 -9.68 1.66
N SER A 36 -2.14 -8.80 2.65
CA SER A 36 -1.19 -8.91 3.75
C SER A 36 -1.50 -10.07 4.70
N TYR A 37 -2.79 -10.38 4.92
CA TYR A 37 -3.18 -11.54 5.70
C TYR A 37 -2.70 -12.83 5.05
N ASP A 38 -2.89 -13.00 3.74
CA ASP A 38 -2.44 -14.17 3.00
C ASP A 38 -0.94 -14.35 3.12
N VAL A 39 -0.16 -13.28 2.89
CA VAL A 39 1.30 -13.31 3.03
C VAL A 39 1.74 -13.70 4.44
N LEU A 40 1.17 -13.08 5.47
CA LEU A 40 1.52 -13.37 6.86
C LEU A 40 1.11 -14.79 7.26
N ASN A 41 -0.07 -15.24 6.82
CA ASN A 41 -0.55 -16.59 7.08
C ASN A 41 0.38 -17.64 6.46
N ASP A 42 0.80 -17.46 5.23
CA ASP A 42 1.71 -18.37 4.54
C ASP A 42 3.10 -18.38 5.21
N VAL A 43 3.60 -17.21 5.60
CA VAL A 43 4.87 -17.07 6.34
C VAL A 43 4.83 -17.81 7.69
N PHE A 44 3.73 -17.75 8.43
CA PHE A 44 3.62 -18.41 9.74
C PHE A 44 3.27 -19.90 9.66
N ASN A 45 2.82 -20.40 8.51
CA ASN A 45 2.45 -21.79 8.30
C ASN A 45 3.42 -22.56 7.40
N LEU A 46 4.71 -22.23 7.44
CA LEU A 46 5.74 -22.85 6.61
C LEU A 46 5.82 -24.37 6.84
N THR A 47 5.66 -25.13 5.77
CA THR A 47 5.81 -26.59 5.77
C THR A 47 6.79 -27.02 4.69
N ALA A 48 7.92 -27.57 5.09
CA ALA A 48 8.89 -28.13 4.15
C ALA A 48 8.35 -29.39 3.46
N THR A 49 8.65 -29.54 2.18
CA THR A 49 8.30 -30.73 1.42
C THR A 49 9.25 -31.89 1.74
N ASP A 50 10.55 -31.59 1.93
CA ASP A 50 11.58 -32.59 2.22
C ASP A 50 12.80 -31.92 2.87
N ILE A 51 13.75 -32.75 3.34
CA ILE A 51 15.04 -32.34 3.85
C ILE A 51 16.09 -32.69 2.78
N ALA A 52 16.74 -31.69 2.22
CA ALA A 52 17.78 -31.88 1.22
C ALA A 52 19.11 -32.29 1.85
N VAL A 53 19.52 -31.66 2.95
CA VAL A 53 20.81 -31.91 3.61
C VAL A 53 20.66 -31.75 5.13
N VAL A 54 21.30 -32.64 5.86
CA VAL A 54 21.46 -32.56 7.33
C VAL A 54 22.91 -32.17 7.64
N ALA A 55 23.11 -31.24 8.54
CA ALA A 55 24.41 -30.69 8.95
C ALA A 55 25.26 -30.21 7.75
N PRO A 56 24.79 -29.24 6.97
CA PRO A 56 25.53 -28.72 5.81
C PRO A 56 26.82 -28.03 6.24
N THR A 57 27.86 -28.19 5.41
CA THR A 57 29.10 -27.38 5.51
C THR A 57 28.93 -26.09 4.74
N ASP A 58 29.86 -25.11 4.92
CA ASP A 58 29.84 -23.85 4.18
C ASP A 58 29.90 -24.07 2.66
N GLU A 59 30.66 -25.06 2.18
CA GLU A 59 30.71 -25.39 0.76
C GLU A 59 29.35 -25.92 0.25
N ILE A 60 28.63 -26.65 1.07
CA ILE A 60 27.30 -27.15 0.73
C ILE A 60 26.30 -25.98 0.76
N MET A 61 26.37 -25.09 1.76
CA MET A 61 25.55 -23.88 1.79
C MET A 61 25.71 -23.07 0.50
N ALA A 62 26.95 -22.85 0.05
CA ALA A 62 27.25 -22.18 -1.21
C ALA A 62 26.66 -22.89 -2.44
N GLN A 63 26.71 -24.22 -2.51
CA GLN A 63 26.13 -25.00 -3.63
C GLN A 63 24.60 -24.78 -3.73
N PHE A 64 23.93 -24.58 -2.62
CA PHE A 64 22.50 -24.34 -2.56
C PHE A 64 22.12 -22.85 -2.64
N GLY A 65 23.12 -21.95 -2.84
CA GLY A 65 22.94 -20.50 -2.94
C GLY A 65 22.48 -19.86 -1.64
N LEU A 66 22.93 -20.41 -0.50
CA LEU A 66 22.58 -19.95 0.84
C LEU A 66 23.67 -19.09 1.47
N ASP A 67 24.82 -18.91 0.81
CA ASP A 67 25.87 -17.95 1.11
C ASP A 67 25.62 -16.56 0.47
N ASP A 68 24.84 -16.53 -0.64
CA ASP A 68 24.30 -15.33 -1.28
C ASP A 68 22.81 -15.59 -1.63
N PRO A 69 21.92 -15.58 -0.65
CA PRO A 69 20.57 -16.07 -0.81
C PRO A 69 19.73 -15.16 -1.71
N PHE A 70 18.81 -15.78 -2.46
CA PHE A 70 17.79 -15.09 -3.25
C PHE A 70 16.96 -14.13 -2.40
N ALA A 71 16.60 -14.53 -1.17
CA ALA A 71 15.92 -13.73 -0.20
C ALA A 71 16.31 -14.14 1.23
N GLU A 72 16.26 -13.16 2.12
CA GLU A 72 16.47 -13.32 3.55
C GLU A 72 15.29 -12.76 4.30
N VAL A 73 14.76 -13.51 5.25
CA VAL A 73 13.63 -13.10 6.06
C VAL A 73 13.99 -13.21 7.54
N ASP A 74 13.94 -12.09 8.23
CA ASP A 74 14.11 -12.03 9.68
C ASP A 74 12.74 -12.01 10.36
N PHE A 75 12.55 -12.91 11.32
CA PHE A 75 11.35 -13.01 12.13
C PHE A 75 11.66 -12.56 13.54
N ASP A 76 10.90 -11.56 14.01
CA ASP A 76 10.85 -11.15 15.41
C ASP A 76 9.47 -11.49 15.96
N ILE A 77 9.39 -12.58 16.71
CA ILE A 77 8.13 -13.13 17.22
C ILE A 77 8.16 -13.31 18.74
N VAL A 78 6.99 -13.44 19.33
CA VAL A 78 6.90 -13.79 20.76
C VAL A 78 7.53 -15.16 20.98
N GLY A 79 8.67 -15.19 21.63
CA GLY A 79 9.41 -16.43 21.93
C GLY A 79 10.78 -16.52 21.29
N GLY A 80 11.16 -15.58 20.41
CA GLY A 80 12.51 -15.47 19.86
C GLY A 80 12.56 -14.99 18.42
N ASN A 81 13.76 -14.76 17.96
CA ASN A 81 14.05 -14.31 16.63
C ASN A 81 14.64 -15.48 15.85
N PHE A 82 14.31 -15.59 14.58
CA PHE A 82 14.98 -16.53 13.68
C PHE A 82 15.06 -15.95 12.26
N LYS A 83 16.03 -16.44 11.51
CA LYS A 83 16.29 -16.04 10.15
C LYS A 83 16.04 -17.21 9.23
N LEU A 84 15.37 -16.96 8.10
CA LEU A 84 15.20 -17.90 7.00
C LEU A 84 15.95 -17.39 5.78
N LEU A 85 16.89 -18.18 5.28
CA LEU A 85 17.58 -17.96 4.02
C LEU A 85 16.87 -18.77 2.91
N ILE A 86 16.59 -18.13 1.79
CA ILE A 86 15.97 -18.74 0.61
C ILE A 86 17.01 -18.73 -0.50
N GLY A 87 17.46 -19.90 -0.89
CA GLY A 87 18.54 -20.10 -1.86
C GLY A 87 18.05 -20.43 -3.27
N ASN A 88 18.83 -21.29 -3.95
CA ASN A 88 18.61 -21.70 -5.33
C ASN A 88 17.28 -22.44 -5.52
N GLU A 89 16.80 -22.39 -6.76
CA GLU A 89 15.67 -23.20 -7.21
C GLU A 89 16.08 -24.68 -7.33
N TYR A 90 15.12 -25.56 -7.06
CA TYR A 90 15.25 -26.97 -7.49
C TYR A 90 14.20 -27.26 -8.58
N VAL A 91 14.61 -28.10 -9.52
CA VAL A 91 13.83 -28.37 -10.73
C VAL A 91 13.60 -29.90 -10.86
N ASP A 92 12.54 -30.27 -11.59
CA ASP A 92 12.31 -31.65 -12.00
C ASP A 92 13.19 -32.04 -13.19
N SER A 93 13.01 -33.28 -13.67
CA SER A 93 13.75 -33.84 -14.82
C SER A 93 13.53 -33.05 -16.13
N ASP A 94 12.44 -32.31 -16.25
CA ASP A 94 12.07 -31.52 -17.42
C ASP A 94 12.48 -30.04 -17.30
N GLY A 95 13.16 -29.69 -16.19
CA GLY A 95 13.65 -28.34 -15.92
C GLY A 95 12.59 -27.39 -15.38
N LYS A 96 11.42 -27.89 -14.97
CA LYS A 96 10.38 -27.10 -14.33
C LYS A 96 10.79 -26.82 -12.89
N VAL A 97 10.74 -25.55 -12.48
CA VAL A 97 10.95 -25.14 -11.09
C VAL A 97 9.84 -25.71 -10.22
N LEU A 98 10.23 -26.46 -9.20
CA LEU A 98 9.33 -27.03 -8.20
C LEU A 98 9.33 -26.23 -6.90
N GLY A 99 10.44 -25.53 -6.58
CA GLY A 99 10.57 -24.76 -5.36
C GLY A 99 11.99 -24.27 -5.14
N ARG A 100 12.30 -23.94 -3.87
CA ARG A 100 13.62 -23.44 -3.47
C ARG A 100 14.16 -24.19 -2.25
N TYR A 101 15.49 -24.21 -2.17
CA TYR A 101 16.19 -24.65 -0.97
C TYR A 101 16.18 -23.53 0.06
N CYS A 102 15.90 -23.88 1.30
CA CYS A 102 15.82 -22.91 2.40
C CYS A 102 16.59 -23.43 3.62
N TYR A 103 17.17 -22.50 4.38
CA TYR A 103 17.86 -22.79 5.63
C TYR A 103 17.32 -21.86 6.72
N ALA A 104 16.86 -22.45 7.83
CA ALA A 104 16.46 -21.68 9.00
C ALA A 104 17.61 -21.66 10.01
N ASP A 105 17.96 -20.47 10.48
CA ASP A 105 19.03 -20.31 11.48
C ASP A 105 18.68 -21.07 12.78
N GLY A 106 19.68 -21.74 13.36
CA GLY A 106 19.51 -22.60 14.53
C GLY A 106 18.96 -24.00 14.24
N ILE A 107 18.51 -24.30 13.01
CA ILE A 107 18.11 -25.64 12.58
C ILE A 107 19.10 -26.12 11.52
N ASN A 108 20.07 -26.90 11.90
CA ASN A 108 21.21 -27.31 11.06
C ASN A 108 20.81 -28.25 9.90
N MET A 109 19.86 -27.79 9.04
CA MET A 109 19.30 -28.54 7.90
C MET A 109 18.93 -27.61 6.75
N ILE A 110 19.15 -28.06 5.53
CA ILE A 110 18.61 -27.45 4.32
C ILE A 110 17.31 -28.17 3.97
N TYR A 111 16.24 -27.39 3.83
CA TYR A 111 14.91 -27.84 3.48
C TYR A 111 14.58 -27.55 2.02
N MET A 112 13.62 -28.28 1.49
CA MET A 112 12.99 -28.03 0.20
C MET A 112 11.57 -27.47 0.45
N PHE A 113 11.28 -26.29 -0.09
CA PHE A 113 9.96 -25.70 -0.06
C PHE A 113 9.41 -25.57 -1.48
N ASN A 114 8.20 -26.05 -1.72
CA ASN A 114 7.55 -25.85 -3.01
C ASN A 114 7.22 -24.36 -3.23
N THR A 115 7.13 -23.95 -4.50
CA THR A 115 6.71 -22.58 -4.87
C THR A 115 5.40 -22.18 -4.24
N ASP A 116 4.45 -23.09 -4.13
CA ASP A 116 3.12 -22.84 -3.52
C ASP A 116 3.18 -22.62 -1.99
N THR A 117 4.29 -23.02 -1.35
CA THR A 117 4.49 -22.86 0.11
C THR A 117 5.16 -21.52 0.45
N ILE A 118 5.89 -20.94 -0.50
CA ILE A 118 6.63 -19.69 -0.34
C ILE A 118 6.25 -18.64 -1.40
N PRO A 119 4.96 -18.45 -1.75
CA PRO A 119 4.56 -17.48 -2.77
C PRO A 119 4.97 -16.06 -2.38
N TRP A 120 5.03 -15.78 -1.09
CA TRP A 120 5.46 -14.51 -0.51
C TRP A 120 6.94 -14.16 -0.74
N ALA A 121 7.79 -15.12 -1.10
CA ALA A 121 9.22 -14.86 -1.36
C ALA A 121 9.48 -13.91 -2.54
N THR A 122 8.50 -13.71 -3.41
CA THR A 122 8.55 -12.80 -4.57
C THR A 122 7.61 -11.61 -4.46
N VAL A 123 6.90 -11.47 -3.34
CA VAL A 123 5.95 -10.37 -3.11
C VAL A 123 6.71 -9.04 -3.02
N MET A 124 6.28 -8.08 -3.82
CA MET A 124 6.80 -6.72 -3.76
C MET A 124 6.00 -5.88 -2.77
N PRO A 125 6.61 -4.85 -2.16
CA PRO A 125 5.92 -3.99 -1.20
C PRO A 125 4.60 -3.42 -1.71
N LEU A 126 4.50 -3.07 -2.99
CA LEU A 126 3.28 -2.53 -3.59
C LEU A 126 2.12 -3.55 -3.61
N ASP A 127 2.43 -4.85 -3.77
CA ASP A 127 1.42 -5.91 -3.88
C ASP A 127 0.60 -6.08 -2.61
N ILE A 128 1.18 -5.72 -1.47
CA ILE A 128 0.56 -5.83 -0.14
C ILE A 128 0.17 -4.48 0.46
N SER A 129 0.51 -3.37 -0.21
CA SER A 129 0.20 -2.04 0.30
C SER A 129 -1.26 -1.66 0.06
N MET A 130 -1.82 -0.87 0.97
CA MET A 130 -3.04 -0.12 0.69
C MET A 130 -2.73 0.93 -0.37
N THR A 131 -3.26 0.74 -1.57
CA THR A 131 -3.06 1.67 -2.69
C THR A 131 -4.05 2.82 -2.71
N MET A 132 -5.04 2.81 -1.82
CA MET A 132 -5.94 3.95 -1.63
C MET A 132 -5.19 5.09 -0.94
N ILE A 133 -5.27 6.28 -1.53
CA ILE A 133 -4.59 7.47 -1.00
C ILE A 133 -5.25 8.06 0.26
N THR A 134 -6.45 7.66 0.56
CA THR A 134 -7.16 7.88 1.83
C THR A 134 -8.22 6.80 1.99
N SER A 135 -8.50 6.41 3.23
CA SER A 135 -9.58 5.48 3.61
C SER A 135 -10.66 6.16 4.43
N THR A 136 -10.63 7.50 4.52
CA THR A 136 -11.55 8.26 5.37
C THR A 136 -13.00 8.08 4.90
N TYR A 137 -13.86 7.71 5.82
CA TYR A 137 -15.28 7.49 5.52
C TYR A 137 -15.98 8.83 5.27
N ILE A 138 -16.66 8.98 4.12
CA ILE A 138 -17.21 10.26 3.66
C ILE A 138 -18.10 10.97 4.70
N TYR A 139 -18.87 10.22 5.49
CA TYR A 139 -19.76 10.79 6.52
C TYR A 139 -19.04 11.17 7.82
N SER A 140 -17.74 10.87 7.96
CA SER A 140 -16.90 11.39 9.04
C SER A 140 -16.17 12.69 8.66
N ILE A 141 -16.27 13.10 7.39
CA ILE A 141 -15.59 14.29 6.86
C ILE A 141 -16.45 15.53 7.11
N SER A 142 -15.82 16.57 7.63
CA SER A 142 -16.45 17.89 7.83
C SER A 142 -16.16 18.85 6.68
N SER A 143 -14.99 18.75 6.05
CA SER A 143 -14.67 19.56 4.87
C SER A 143 -13.62 18.89 3.96
N ILE A 144 -13.68 19.26 2.68
CA ILE A 144 -12.63 18.97 1.71
C ILE A 144 -12.25 20.27 1.01
N ASP A 145 -10.95 20.57 1.00
CA ASP A 145 -10.36 21.66 0.25
C ASP A 145 -9.56 21.11 -0.92
N VAL A 146 -9.79 21.60 -2.12
CA VAL A 146 -9.01 21.26 -3.32
C VAL A 146 -8.34 22.51 -3.82
N ALA A 147 -7.03 22.60 -3.66
CA ALA A 147 -6.22 23.72 -4.11
C ALA A 147 -5.36 23.34 -5.31
N THR A 148 -5.31 24.22 -6.31
CA THR A 148 -4.41 24.17 -7.45
C THR A 148 -3.54 25.43 -7.45
N ALA A 149 -2.64 25.60 -8.44
CA ALA A 149 -1.85 26.82 -8.57
C ALA A 149 -2.72 28.07 -8.76
N ASP A 150 -3.90 27.92 -9.39
CA ASP A 150 -4.74 29.05 -9.84
C ASP A 150 -6.04 29.21 -9.03
N SER A 151 -6.45 28.21 -8.27
CA SER A 151 -7.75 28.21 -7.57
C SER A 151 -7.73 27.38 -6.29
N SER A 152 -8.70 27.66 -5.42
CA SER A 152 -8.98 26.83 -4.24
C SER A 152 -10.49 26.73 -4.08
N THR A 153 -10.99 25.50 -4.01
CA THR A 153 -12.41 25.19 -3.83
C THR A 153 -12.61 24.53 -2.48
N HIS A 154 -13.58 25.03 -1.72
CA HIS A 154 -13.94 24.51 -0.40
C HIS A 154 -15.32 23.85 -0.43
N PHE A 155 -15.39 22.63 0.09
CA PHE A 155 -16.61 21.86 0.29
C PHE A 155 -16.85 21.67 1.79
N GLU A 156 -17.99 22.14 2.28
CA GLU A 156 -18.47 21.86 3.64
C GLU A 156 -19.43 20.67 3.59
N LEU A 157 -19.14 19.62 4.37
CA LEU A 157 -19.91 18.38 4.41
C LEU A 157 -20.65 18.24 5.73
N ASN A 158 -21.89 17.78 5.67
CA ASN A 158 -22.71 17.55 6.86
C ASN A 158 -23.72 16.42 6.63
N GLY A 159 -24.18 15.82 7.72
CA GLY A 159 -25.17 14.75 7.69
C GLY A 159 -24.56 13.34 7.64
N ASP A 160 -25.43 12.36 7.59
CA ASP A 160 -25.09 10.93 7.51
C ASP A 160 -25.55 10.31 6.17
N SER A 161 -25.63 9.01 6.10
CA SER A 161 -26.03 8.32 4.86
C SER A 161 -27.45 8.68 4.38
N SER A 162 -28.32 9.14 5.27
CA SER A 162 -29.72 9.43 4.97
C SER A 162 -29.99 10.89 4.60
N ASP A 163 -29.16 11.82 5.09
CA ASP A 163 -29.36 13.26 4.94
C ASP A 163 -28.09 14.02 4.53
N PHE A 164 -27.14 13.35 3.90
CA PHE A 164 -25.87 13.91 3.49
C PHE A 164 -26.03 15.15 2.61
N GLN A 165 -25.37 16.23 3.00
CA GLN A 165 -25.40 17.52 2.35
C GLN A 165 -23.98 18.02 2.07
N VAL A 166 -23.84 18.72 0.96
CA VAL A 166 -22.61 19.39 0.56
C VAL A 166 -22.92 20.85 0.25
N LYS A 167 -22.09 21.74 0.78
CA LYS A 167 -22.14 23.17 0.42
C LYS A 167 -20.83 23.57 -0.23
N CYS A 168 -20.92 24.30 -1.33
CA CYS A 168 -19.81 24.90 -2.03
C CYS A 168 -20.23 26.30 -2.50
N SER A 169 -19.35 27.31 -2.28
CA SER A 169 -19.63 28.69 -2.73
C SER A 169 -19.36 28.84 -4.23
N ASP A 170 -18.59 27.96 -4.84
CA ASP A 170 -18.03 28.11 -6.18
C ASP A 170 -18.87 27.43 -7.26
N GLY A 171 -19.94 26.72 -6.87
CA GLY A 171 -20.78 26.00 -7.83
C GLY A 171 -22.01 25.34 -7.23
N ASP A 172 -22.85 24.76 -8.09
CA ASP A 172 -24.07 24.05 -7.73
C ASP A 172 -23.79 22.55 -7.57
N VAL A 173 -23.34 22.17 -6.39
CA VAL A 173 -22.88 20.82 -6.09
C VAL A 173 -23.97 19.99 -5.42
N THR A 174 -24.37 18.90 -6.05
CA THR A 174 -25.29 17.93 -5.43
C THR A 174 -24.53 16.89 -4.61
N ALA A 175 -25.20 16.32 -3.61
CA ALA A 175 -24.62 15.27 -2.77
C ALA A 175 -24.15 14.04 -3.59
N ASP A 176 -24.89 13.63 -4.61
CA ASP A 176 -24.57 12.47 -5.43
C ASP A 176 -23.36 12.72 -6.35
N ASN A 177 -23.29 13.91 -6.98
CA ASN A 177 -22.13 14.28 -7.78
C ASN A 177 -20.87 14.39 -6.91
N PHE A 178 -20.99 14.92 -5.70
CA PHE A 178 -19.87 15.00 -4.77
C PHE A 178 -19.40 13.61 -4.31
N LYS A 179 -20.31 12.69 -4.00
CA LYS A 179 -19.95 11.29 -3.67
C LYS A 179 -19.17 10.63 -4.83
N SER A 180 -19.60 10.87 -6.06
CA SER A 180 -18.88 10.37 -7.25
C SER A 180 -17.49 10.99 -7.38
N PHE A 181 -17.35 12.29 -7.12
CA PHE A 181 -16.06 12.98 -7.10
C PHE A 181 -15.15 12.44 -5.99
N TYR A 182 -15.67 12.23 -4.78
CA TYR A 182 -14.92 11.64 -3.69
C TYR A 182 -14.46 10.20 -4.02
N GLN A 183 -15.33 9.39 -4.62
CA GLN A 183 -14.95 8.06 -5.10
C GLN A 183 -13.84 8.13 -6.15
N PHE A 184 -13.85 9.14 -7.03
CA PHE A 184 -12.75 9.35 -7.97
C PHE A 184 -11.43 9.65 -7.26
N ILE A 185 -11.45 10.47 -6.21
CA ILE A 185 -10.25 10.72 -5.36
C ILE A 185 -9.75 9.42 -4.76
N LEU A 186 -10.63 8.60 -4.17
CA LEU A 186 -10.25 7.31 -3.55
C LEU A 186 -9.60 6.34 -4.52
N ARG A 187 -9.93 6.42 -5.83
CA ARG A 187 -9.39 5.55 -6.89
C ARG A 187 -8.10 6.06 -7.50
N ALA A 188 -7.41 7.02 -6.88
CA ALA A 188 -6.12 7.48 -7.39
C ALA A 188 -5.17 6.29 -7.58
N PRO A 189 -4.61 6.09 -8.78
CA PRO A 189 -3.83 4.91 -9.08
C PRO A 189 -2.44 5.03 -8.46
N ALA A 190 -2.18 4.29 -7.39
CA ALA A 190 -0.84 4.10 -6.85
C ALA A 190 -0.14 3.03 -7.71
N GLU A 191 0.50 3.45 -8.81
CA GLU A 191 1.11 2.54 -9.79
C GLU A 191 2.52 2.09 -9.41
N GLU A 192 3.25 2.93 -8.71
CA GLU A 192 4.64 2.69 -8.31
C GLU A 192 4.88 3.28 -6.92
N LEU A 193 5.71 2.61 -6.12
CA LEU A 193 6.25 3.24 -4.91
C LEU A 193 7.25 4.33 -5.29
N TYR A 194 7.23 5.43 -4.56
CA TYR A 194 8.21 6.50 -4.70
C TYR A 194 8.90 6.72 -3.35
N LEU A 195 10.19 6.36 -3.31
CA LEU A 195 10.97 6.31 -2.07
C LEU A 195 11.88 7.53 -1.87
N GLU A 196 11.95 8.41 -2.87
CA GLU A 196 12.77 9.61 -2.80
C GLU A 196 11.97 10.76 -2.14
N GLU A 197 12.61 11.49 -1.28
CA GLU A 197 12.06 12.72 -0.72
C GLU A 197 12.04 13.84 -1.77
N THR A 198 11.03 14.68 -1.76
CA THR A 198 10.96 15.86 -2.61
C THR A 198 10.35 17.04 -1.87
N ASP A 199 11.01 18.20 -1.96
CA ASP A 199 10.51 19.50 -1.46
C ASP A 199 9.75 20.29 -2.53
N ALA A 200 9.55 19.71 -3.72
CA ALA A 200 8.86 20.39 -4.81
C ALA A 200 7.43 20.77 -4.37
N PRO A 201 6.95 21.97 -4.79
CA PRO A 201 5.60 22.39 -4.49
C PRO A 201 4.58 21.48 -5.18
N ALA A 202 3.44 21.28 -4.53
CA ALA A 202 2.35 20.52 -5.11
C ALA A 202 1.61 21.35 -6.19
N ASP A 203 1.26 20.69 -7.30
CA ASP A 203 0.38 21.27 -8.33
C ASP A 203 -1.09 21.19 -7.90
N ILE A 204 -1.44 20.13 -7.15
CA ILE A 204 -2.76 19.95 -6.56
C ILE A 204 -2.59 19.52 -5.11
N THR A 205 -3.33 20.13 -4.22
CA THR A 205 -3.42 19.72 -2.81
C THR A 205 -4.88 19.46 -2.48
N ILE A 206 -5.17 18.28 -1.92
CA ILE A 206 -6.47 17.94 -1.34
C ILE A 206 -6.27 17.84 0.17
N THR A 207 -7.03 18.62 0.92
CA THR A 207 -7.04 18.57 2.39
C THR A 207 -8.40 18.07 2.84
N ILE A 208 -8.42 16.94 3.56
CA ILE A 208 -9.64 16.32 4.07
C ILE A 208 -9.64 16.47 5.59
N THR A 209 -10.58 17.27 6.10
CA THR A 209 -10.77 17.44 7.55
C THR A 209 -11.87 16.50 8.03
N HIS A 210 -11.58 15.68 9.01
CA HIS A 210 -12.49 14.68 9.56
C HIS A 210 -12.40 14.59 11.08
N GLN A 211 -13.25 13.78 11.71
CA GLN A 211 -13.37 13.71 13.18
C GLN A 211 -12.06 13.33 13.88
N SER A 212 -11.19 12.55 13.25
CA SER A 212 -9.92 12.08 13.85
C SER A 212 -8.72 12.96 13.48
N GLY A 213 -8.88 14.00 12.64
CA GLY A 213 -7.77 14.86 12.23
C GLY A 213 -7.91 15.40 10.81
N THR A 214 -6.77 15.52 10.14
CA THR A 214 -6.70 16.06 8.78
C THR A 214 -5.75 15.23 7.95
N ASP A 215 -6.22 14.75 6.78
CA ASP A 215 -5.39 14.15 5.76
C ASP A 215 -5.02 15.17 4.69
N LYS A 216 -3.77 15.17 4.29
CA LYS A 216 -3.25 16.01 3.22
C LYS A 216 -2.69 15.15 2.10
N ILE A 217 -3.26 15.26 0.92
CA ILE A 217 -2.87 14.57 -0.30
C ILE A 217 -2.32 15.60 -1.27
N GLU A 218 -1.09 15.43 -1.69
CA GLU A 218 -0.41 16.36 -2.58
C GLU A 218 0.02 15.64 -3.85
N PHE A 219 -0.28 16.23 -5.00
CA PHE A 219 0.13 15.74 -6.31
C PHE A 219 1.19 16.69 -6.86
N ILE A 220 2.38 16.15 -7.13
CA ILE A 220 3.56 16.89 -7.54
C ILE A 220 3.97 16.38 -8.93
N LYS A 221 3.91 17.22 -9.95
CA LYS A 221 4.26 16.84 -11.31
C LYS A 221 5.73 16.44 -11.40
N SER A 222 6.00 15.34 -12.09
CA SER A 222 7.34 14.81 -12.38
C SER A 222 7.67 14.92 -13.87
N ASP A 223 8.97 14.92 -14.23
CA ASP A 223 9.41 15.09 -15.62
C ASP A 223 9.12 13.88 -16.52
N ASP A 224 8.84 12.72 -15.94
CA ASP A 224 8.61 11.46 -16.64
C ASP A 224 7.13 11.21 -17.03
N ARG A 225 6.30 12.25 -17.10
CA ARG A 225 4.83 12.18 -17.29
C ARG A 225 4.10 11.46 -16.17
N LYS A 226 4.74 11.33 -15.03
CA LYS A 226 4.19 10.83 -13.79
C LYS A 226 3.94 11.99 -12.83
N THR A 227 3.12 11.73 -11.87
CA THR A 227 2.82 12.61 -10.76
C THR A 227 3.16 11.87 -9.48
N ILE A 228 3.97 12.48 -8.64
CA ILE A 228 4.28 11.97 -7.30
C ILE A 228 3.10 12.27 -6.39
N ILE A 229 2.71 11.28 -5.60
CA ILE A 229 1.69 11.40 -4.55
C ILE A 229 2.42 11.46 -3.21
N ARG A 230 2.19 12.55 -2.46
CA ARG A 230 2.69 12.75 -1.12
C ARG A 230 1.51 12.74 -0.15
N LEU A 231 1.52 11.81 0.80
CA LEU A 231 0.46 11.63 1.80
C LEU A 231 0.96 12.11 3.16
N ASN A 232 0.26 13.06 3.76
CA ASN A 232 0.58 13.62 5.08
C ASN A 232 2.06 14.03 5.22
N GLY A 233 2.61 14.64 4.17
CA GLY A 233 3.99 15.12 4.11
C GLY A 233 5.04 14.07 3.73
N ARG A 234 4.64 12.82 3.43
CA ARG A 234 5.55 11.74 2.99
C ARG A 234 5.28 11.36 1.55
N THR A 235 6.31 11.32 0.73
CA THR A 235 6.22 10.75 -0.62
C THR A 235 5.94 9.26 -0.51
N SER A 236 4.99 8.76 -1.30
CA SER A 236 4.50 7.39 -1.18
C SER A 236 4.40 6.68 -2.52
N PHE A 237 3.79 7.33 -3.51
CA PHE A 237 3.48 6.69 -4.78
C PHE A 237 3.76 7.61 -5.98
N LYS A 238 3.74 6.99 -7.17
CA LYS A 238 3.56 7.69 -8.44
C LYS A 238 2.29 7.22 -9.14
N CYS A 239 1.64 8.14 -9.83
CA CYS A 239 0.54 7.87 -10.75
C CYS A 239 0.78 8.56 -12.11
N ARG A 240 -0.02 8.21 -13.10
CA ARG A 240 0.01 8.91 -14.40
C ARG A 240 -0.53 10.32 -14.27
N THR A 241 0.11 11.28 -14.94
CA THR A 241 -0.38 12.67 -15.03
C THR A 241 -1.77 12.77 -15.64
N ALA A 242 -2.19 11.78 -16.45
CA ALA A 242 -3.55 11.72 -16.98
C ALA A 242 -4.62 11.69 -15.87
N TYR A 243 -4.36 11.00 -14.75
CA TYR A 243 -5.26 10.99 -13.59
C TYR A 243 -5.44 12.40 -12.99
N THR A 244 -4.34 13.11 -12.74
CA THR A 244 -4.41 14.46 -12.15
C THR A 244 -5.06 15.48 -13.08
N SER A 245 -4.86 15.34 -14.40
CA SER A 245 -5.56 16.15 -15.40
C SER A 245 -7.07 15.89 -15.35
N ARG A 246 -7.47 14.62 -15.26
CA ARG A 246 -8.88 14.23 -15.12
C ARG A 246 -9.47 14.68 -13.78
N LEU A 247 -8.69 14.66 -12.70
CA LEU A 247 -9.13 15.16 -11.40
C LEU A 247 -9.53 16.65 -11.46
N ILE A 248 -8.72 17.49 -12.13
CA ILE A 248 -9.05 18.90 -12.31
C ILE A 248 -10.28 19.09 -13.21
N GLU A 249 -10.39 18.33 -14.29
CA GLU A 249 -11.55 18.34 -15.18
C GLU A 249 -12.83 17.94 -14.42
N ASN A 250 -12.77 16.87 -13.65
CA ASN A 250 -13.89 16.43 -12.82
C ASN A 250 -14.26 17.42 -11.72
N LEU A 251 -13.30 18.15 -11.16
CA LEU A 251 -13.63 19.29 -10.27
C LEU A 251 -14.45 20.35 -10.99
N GLY A 252 -14.07 20.69 -12.23
CA GLY A 252 -14.86 21.59 -13.08
C GLY A 252 -16.26 21.06 -13.37
N HIS A 253 -16.41 19.79 -13.75
CA HIS A 253 -17.70 19.13 -13.95
C HIS A 253 -18.56 19.19 -12.67
N LEU A 254 -17.97 18.89 -11.51
CA LEU A 254 -18.65 18.95 -10.23
C LEU A 254 -19.24 20.33 -9.95
N LEU A 255 -18.45 21.40 -10.16
CA LEU A 255 -18.87 22.78 -9.90
C LEU A 255 -19.96 23.27 -10.88
N ASN A 256 -20.00 22.69 -12.09
CA ASN A 256 -21.02 22.96 -13.10
C ASN A 256 -22.28 22.07 -13.01
N GLY A 257 -22.33 21.16 -12.02
CA GLY A 257 -23.42 20.18 -11.89
C GLY A 257 -23.43 19.12 -12.98
N GLU A 258 -22.28 18.88 -13.64
CA GLU A 258 -22.10 17.91 -14.72
C GLU A 258 -21.68 16.54 -14.15
N ASN A 259 -21.81 15.49 -14.97
CA ASN A 259 -21.41 14.15 -14.58
C ASN A 259 -19.89 13.99 -14.61
N MET A 260 -19.39 13.19 -13.67
CA MET A 260 -17.97 12.79 -13.61
C MET A 260 -17.60 11.89 -14.81
N VAL A 261 -16.32 11.95 -15.20
CA VAL A 261 -15.71 11.05 -16.17
C VAL A 261 -14.77 10.10 -15.43
N ASP A 262 -15.07 8.80 -15.45
CA ASP A 262 -14.36 7.77 -14.67
C ASP A 262 -13.07 7.23 -15.32
N THR A 263 -12.77 7.64 -16.56
CA THR A 263 -11.59 7.16 -17.31
C THR A 263 -10.53 8.25 -17.45
N TRP A 264 -9.25 7.87 -17.33
CA TRP A 264 -8.07 8.74 -17.52
C TRP A 264 -6.98 8.06 -18.31
#